data_6c246d0e8e0ab70e5c295b72ec7d3fe5
#
_entry.id   6c246d0e8e0ab70e5c295b72ec7d3fe5
#
_cell.length_a   1.000
_cell.length_b   1.000
_cell.length_c   1.000
_cell.angle_alpha   90.00
_cell.angle_beta   90.00
_cell.angle_gamma   90.00
#
_symmetry.space_group_name_H-M   'P 1'
#
loop_
_entity.id
_entity.type
_entity.pdbx_description
1 polymer ?
#
loop_
_entity_poly.entity_id
_entity_poly.type
_entity_poly.pdbx_seq_one_letter_code
_entity_poly.pdbx_strand_id
1 'polypeptide(L)'
;MQTPYYVLHKELLDEGIEKLKAAISKFWPNSLIGYSFKTNSLPWIIQYMKEQGCYAEVVSEDEYELAEYMGYEKIVYNGPVKGKESFRRACEAGHIINLDAKREIAWLKEIASKDHIIKVGVRVNFDLEA
;
A
#
# COMPACT_ATOMS: atom_id res chain seq x y z
N MET A 1 -34.97 -5.68 -4.22
CA MET A 1 -33.82 -5.94 -3.31
C MET A 1 -34.34 -5.92 -1.88
N GLN A 2 -33.83 -6.83 -1.04
CA GLN A 2 -34.14 -6.80 0.40
C GLN A 2 -33.16 -5.83 1.09
N THR A 3 -33.65 -5.00 1.99
CA THR A 3 -32.84 -4.09 2.83
C THR A 3 -32.41 -4.80 4.13
N PRO A 4 -31.26 -4.45 4.75
CA PRO A 4 -30.29 -3.41 4.33
C PRO A 4 -29.33 -3.91 3.24
N TYR A 5 -28.83 -2.98 2.39
CA TYR A 5 -27.77 -3.27 1.40
C TYR A 5 -26.93 -2.01 1.13
N TYR A 6 -25.72 -2.21 0.66
CA TYR A 6 -24.84 -1.14 0.19
C TYR A 6 -24.86 -1.08 -1.34
N VAL A 7 -24.82 0.11 -1.88
CA VAL A 7 -24.71 0.34 -3.33
C VAL A 7 -23.42 1.09 -3.59
N LEU A 8 -22.65 0.58 -4.54
CA LEU A 8 -21.47 1.25 -5.04
C LEU A 8 -21.83 1.95 -6.36
N HIS A 9 -21.64 3.26 -6.39
CA HIS A 9 -21.85 4.08 -7.59
C HIS A 9 -20.53 4.26 -8.32
N LYS A 10 -20.30 3.46 -9.35
CA LYS A 10 -19.06 3.46 -10.10
C LYS A 10 -18.74 4.82 -10.72
N GLU A 11 -19.76 5.51 -11.23
CA GLU A 11 -19.62 6.82 -11.90
C GLU A 11 -19.10 7.88 -10.93
N LEU A 12 -19.54 7.86 -9.66
CA LEU A 12 -19.05 8.78 -8.64
C LEU A 12 -17.60 8.45 -8.22
N LEU A 13 -17.25 7.18 -8.24
CA LEU A 13 -15.88 6.74 -7.97
C LEU A 13 -14.95 7.15 -9.11
N ASP A 14 -15.36 6.95 -10.36
CA ASP A 14 -14.61 7.40 -11.56
C ASP A 14 -14.35 8.91 -11.49
N GLU A 15 -15.39 9.71 -11.27
CA GLU A 15 -15.28 11.17 -11.15
C GLU A 15 -14.31 11.58 -10.01
N GLY A 16 -14.41 10.91 -8.86
CA GLY A 16 -13.55 11.18 -7.71
C GLY A 16 -12.07 10.92 -7.99
N ILE A 17 -11.75 9.75 -8.56
CA ILE A 17 -10.36 9.38 -8.87
C ILE A 17 -9.77 10.26 -9.98
N GLU A 18 -10.55 10.63 -10.99
CA GLU A 18 -10.12 11.53 -12.05
C GLU A 18 -9.78 12.92 -11.51
N LYS A 19 -10.65 13.50 -10.66
CA LYS A 19 -10.40 14.79 -10.00
C LYS A 19 -9.12 14.75 -9.15
N LEU A 20 -8.92 13.67 -8.38
CA LEU A 20 -7.73 13.48 -7.57
C LEU A 20 -6.48 13.42 -8.44
N LYS A 21 -6.48 12.58 -9.47
CA LYS A 21 -5.37 12.45 -10.42
C LYS A 21 -5.03 13.77 -11.10
N ALA A 22 -6.04 14.52 -11.55
CA ALA A 22 -5.86 15.82 -12.19
C ALA A 22 -5.22 16.83 -11.23
N ALA A 23 -5.68 16.89 -9.98
CA ALA A 23 -5.12 17.76 -8.96
C ALA A 23 -3.67 17.41 -8.63
N ILE A 24 -3.39 16.11 -8.43
CA ILE A 24 -2.04 15.62 -8.14
C ILE A 24 -1.10 15.93 -9.31
N SER A 25 -1.48 15.60 -10.54
CA SER A 25 -0.64 15.86 -11.73
C SER A 25 -0.31 17.34 -11.91
N LYS A 26 -1.23 18.21 -11.52
CA LYS A 26 -1.03 19.66 -11.63
C LYS A 26 0.01 20.20 -10.65
N PHE A 27 0.03 19.69 -9.41
CA PHE A 27 0.84 20.26 -8.33
C PHE A 27 2.05 19.39 -7.96
N TRP A 28 1.96 18.06 -8.15
CA TRP A 28 2.99 17.09 -7.79
C TRP A 28 3.12 15.99 -8.86
N PRO A 29 3.73 16.32 -10.03
CA PRO A 29 3.79 15.39 -11.17
C PRO A 29 4.59 14.10 -10.86
N ASN A 30 5.50 14.14 -9.90
CA ASN A 30 6.30 12.99 -9.46
C ASN A 30 5.71 12.35 -8.19
N SER A 31 4.44 12.02 -8.23
CA SER A 31 3.72 11.39 -7.11
C SER A 31 3.14 10.05 -7.50
N LEU A 32 2.81 9.26 -6.49
CA LEU A 32 2.05 8.02 -6.63
C LEU A 32 0.82 8.09 -5.73
N ILE A 33 -0.22 7.36 -6.09
CA ILE A 33 -1.42 7.20 -5.26
C ILE A 33 -1.38 5.79 -4.69
N GLY A 34 -1.36 5.66 -3.36
CA GLY A 34 -1.54 4.41 -2.66
C GLY A 34 -3.00 4.26 -2.22
N TYR A 35 -3.64 3.16 -2.60
CA TYR A 35 -4.95 2.80 -2.11
C TYR A 35 -4.83 1.93 -0.87
N SER A 36 -5.37 2.40 0.25
CA SER A 36 -5.25 1.73 1.55
C SER A 36 -6.27 0.62 1.71
N PHE A 37 -5.82 -0.64 1.74
CA PHE A 37 -6.67 -1.82 1.84
C PHE A 37 -7.47 -1.86 3.14
N LYS A 38 -6.88 -1.39 4.25
CA LYS A 38 -7.57 -1.34 5.56
C LYS A 38 -8.85 -0.50 5.55
N THR A 39 -9.01 0.44 4.62
CA THR A 39 -10.20 1.29 4.55
C THR A 39 -11.37 0.61 3.86
N ASN A 40 -11.10 -0.18 2.83
CA ASN A 40 -12.07 -1.02 2.16
C ASN A 40 -11.35 -2.09 1.34
N SER A 41 -11.45 -3.34 1.77
CA SER A 41 -10.79 -4.50 1.16
C SER A 41 -11.71 -5.32 0.24
N LEU A 42 -12.83 -4.77 -0.23
CA LEU A 42 -13.68 -5.45 -1.20
C LEU A 42 -12.90 -5.73 -2.49
N PRO A 43 -12.83 -6.98 -2.97
CA PRO A 43 -12.01 -7.37 -4.13
C PRO A 43 -12.31 -6.54 -5.37
N TRP A 44 -13.59 -6.17 -5.59
CA TRP A 44 -13.97 -5.32 -6.71
C TRP A 44 -13.30 -3.94 -6.65
N ILE A 45 -13.29 -3.29 -5.47
CA ILE A 45 -12.66 -1.97 -5.29
C ILE A 45 -11.14 -2.07 -5.43
N ILE A 46 -10.54 -3.10 -4.85
CA ILE A 46 -9.10 -3.37 -4.98
C ILE A 46 -8.74 -3.51 -6.46
N GLN A 47 -9.46 -4.33 -7.21
CA GLN A 47 -9.22 -4.51 -8.63
C GLN A 47 -9.41 -3.20 -9.42
N TYR A 48 -10.47 -2.46 -9.14
CA TYR A 48 -10.73 -1.16 -9.75
C TYR A 48 -9.56 -0.18 -9.50
N MET A 49 -9.07 -0.06 -8.25
CA MET A 49 -7.96 0.84 -7.93
C MET A 49 -6.65 0.41 -8.59
N LYS A 50 -6.42 -0.89 -8.76
CA LYS A 50 -5.31 -1.43 -9.56
C LYS A 50 -5.39 -0.97 -11.00
N GLU A 51 -6.55 -1.10 -11.63
CA GLU A 51 -6.80 -0.66 -13.02
C GLU A 51 -6.63 0.86 -13.18
N GLN A 52 -6.89 1.62 -12.10
CA GLN A 52 -6.60 3.05 -12.05
C GLN A 52 -5.10 3.37 -11.88
N GLY A 53 -4.22 2.38 -11.78
CA GLY A 53 -2.77 2.56 -11.62
C GLY A 53 -2.33 2.93 -10.20
N CYS A 54 -3.21 2.75 -9.21
CA CYS A 54 -2.85 2.94 -7.81
C CYS A 54 -1.93 1.83 -7.30
N TYR A 55 -1.04 2.18 -6.37
CA TYR A 55 -0.30 1.20 -5.58
C TYR A 55 -1.24 0.58 -4.53
N ALA A 56 -1.02 -0.69 -4.17
CA ALA A 56 -1.61 -1.26 -2.97
C ALA A 56 -0.89 -0.69 -1.74
N GLU A 57 -1.57 0.00 -0.85
CA GLU A 57 -1.05 0.36 0.46
C GLU A 57 -1.62 -0.64 1.47
N VAL A 58 -0.72 -1.43 2.08
CA VAL A 58 -1.05 -2.56 2.95
C VAL A 58 -0.35 -2.43 4.30
N VAL A 59 -1.00 -2.89 5.37
CA VAL A 59 -0.49 -2.69 6.75
C VAL A 59 -0.33 -4.00 7.54
N SER A 60 -0.68 -5.14 6.95
CA SER A 60 -0.55 -6.47 7.56
C SER A 60 -0.06 -7.50 6.53
N GLU A 61 0.33 -8.66 7.03
CA GLU A 61 0.71 -9.80 6.17
C GLU A 61 -0.46 -10.25 5.30
N ASP A 62 -1.67 -10.38 5.87
CA ASP A 62 -2.86 -10.80 5.14
C ASP A 62 -3.20 -9.84 3.99
N GLU A 63 -3.10 -8.53 4.23
CA GLU A 63 -3.32 -7.52 3.18
C GLU A 63 -2.23 -7.57 2.11
N TYR A 64 -0.97 -7.84 2.50
CA TYR A 64 0.14 -8.01 1.56
C TYR A 64 -0.09 -9.23 0.67
N GLU A 65 -0.47 -10.37 1.25
CA GLU A 65 -0.79 -11.60 0.50
C GLU A 65 -2.01 -11.39 -0.41
N LEU A 66 -3.02 -10.66 0.05
CA LEU A 66 -4.16 -10.29 -0.79
C LEU A 66 -3.72 -9.44 -1.99
N ALA A 67 -2.81 -8.47 -1.78
CA ALA A 67 -2.29 -7.65 -2.86
C ALA A 67 -1.49 -8.48 -3.88
N GLU A 68 -0.65 -9.42 -3.42
CA GLU A 68 0.05 -10.37 -4.29
C GLU A 68 -0.95 -11.24 -5.08
N TYR A 69 -1.96 -11.80 -4.40
CA TYR A 69 -3.00 -12.63 -5.02
C TYR A 69 -3.80 -11.86 -6.08
N MET A 70 -4.11 -10.58 -5.82
CA MET A 70 -4.76 -9.68 -6.78
C MET A 70 -3.81 -9.20 -7.90
N GLY A 71 -2.55 -9.64 -7.89
CA GLY A 71 -1.56 -9.35 -8.91
C GLY A 71 -1.07 -7.92 -8.91
N TYR A 72 -1.00 -7.26 -7.76
CA TYR A 72 -0.35 -5.96 -7.65
C TYR A 72 1.17 -6.10 -7.79
N GLU A 73 1.75 -5.38 -8.73
CA GLU A 73 3.21 -5.27 -8.90
C GLU A 73 3.80 -4.10 -8.11
N LYS A 74 2.94 -3.20 -7.63
CA LYS A 74 3.33 -1.97 -6.93
C LYS A 74 2.66 -1.93 -5.57
N ILE A 75 3.44 -2.22 -4.53
CA ILE A 75 2.94 -2.31 -3.15
C ILE A 75 3.73 -1.35 -2.26
N VAL A 76 3.03 -0.67 -1.36
CA VAL A 76 3.58 0.10 -0.23
C VAL A 76 3.24 -0.65 1.04
N TYR A 77 4.23 -1.26 1.68
CA TYR A 77 4.04 -2.08 2.87
C TYR A 77 4.35 -1.28 4.14
N ASN A 78 3.29 -0.84 4.77
CA ASN A 78 3.28 -0.09 6.03
C ASN A 78 2.91 -0.99 7.22
N GLY A 79 2.76 -0.38 8.40
CA GLY A 79 2.19 -1.00 9.58
C GLY A 79 3.18 -1.80 10.43
N PRO A 80 2.92 -1.87 11.75
CA PRO A 80 3.83 -2.51 12.71
C PRO A 80 3.70 -4.04 12.77
N VAL A 81 2.71 -4.61 12.09
CA VAL A 81 2.39 -6.04 12.15
C VAL A 81 2.67 -6.69 10.79
N LYS A 82 3.95 -6.64 10.38
CA LYS A 82 4.42 -7.38 9.19
C LYS A 82 4.87 -8.78 9.60
N GLY A 83 4.64 -9.77 8.73
CA GLY A 83 5.26 -11.07 8.81
C GLY A 83 6.70 -11.04 8.31
N LYS A 84 7.59 -11.86 8.87
CA LYS A 84 9.00 -11.91 8.44
C LYS A 84 9.13 -12.37 6.98
N GLU A 85 8.32 -13.32 6.59
CA GLU A 85 8.37 -13.90 5.24
C GLU A 85 7.80 -12.96 4.19
N SER A 86 6.65 -12.33 4.47
CA SER A 86 6.08 -11.30 3.57
C SER A 86 6.99 -10.08 3.47
N PHE A 87 7.66 -9.70 4.55
CA PHE A 87 8.68 -8.65 4.54
C PHE A 87 9.86 -9.00 3.63
N ARG A 88 10.36 -10.25 3.69
CA ARG A 88 11.43 -10.74 2.81
C ARG A 88 11.00 -10.69 1.35
N ARG A 89 9.82 -11.22 1.01
CA ARG A 89 9.27 -11.17 -0.35
C ARG A 89 9.14 -9.73 -0.86
N ALA A 90 8.68 -8.81 -0.02
CA ALA A 90 8.54 -7.40 -0.38
C ALA A 90 9.91 -6.75 -0.68
N CYS A 91 10.95 -7.09 0.08
CA CYS A 91 12.32 -6.64 -0.19
C CYS A 91 12.84 -7.16 -1.54
N GLU A 92 12.65 -8.45 -1.80
CA GLU A 92 13.10 -9.12 -3.03
C GLU A 92 12.36 -8.61 -4.27
N ALA A 93 11.06 -8.31 -4.14
CA ALA A 93 10.24 -7.75 -5.20
C ALA A 93 10.51 -6.24 -5.46
N GLY A 94 11.27 -5.58 -4.61
CA GLY A 94 11.55 -4.14 -4.72
C GLY A 94 10.36 -3.25 -4.38
N HIS A 95 9.44 -3.73 -3.56
CA HIS A 95 8.30 -2.95 -3.08
C HIS A 95 8.76 -1.82 -2.14
N ILE A 96 7.93 -0.79 -1.99
CA ILE A 96 8.18 0.27 -1.02
C ILE A 96 7.85 -0.26 0.38
N ILE A 97 8.83 -0.27 1.28
CA ILE A 97 8.67 -0.76 2.64
C ILE A 97 8.95 0.37 3.61
N ASN A 98 8.01 0.65 4.50
CA ASN A 98 8.20 1.58 5.60
C ASN A 98 8.40 0.81 6.91
N LEU A 99 9.55 1.05 7.57
CA LEU A 99 9.90 0.41 8.83
C LEU A 99 9.09 1.05 9.96
N ASP A 100 8.35 0.23 10.67
CA ASP A 100 7.50 0.62 11.80
C ASP A 100 7.97 0.01 13.13
N ALA A 101 8.78 -1.04 13.11
CA ALA A 101 9.20 -1.78 14.29
C ALA A 101 10.69 -2.11 14.29
N LYS A 102 11.31 -2.09 15.48
CA LYS A 102 12.75 -2.40 15.64
C LYS A 102 13.14 -3.79 15.11
N ARG A 103 12.25 -4.78 15.21
CA ARG A 103 12.51 -6.13 14.70
C ARG A 103 12.72 -6.16 13.19
N GLU A 104 12.08 -5.25 12.44
CA GLU A 104 12.19 -5.16 10.99
C GLU A 104 13.61 -4.74 10.57
N ILE A 105 14.31 -3.96 11.41
CA ILE A 105 15.72 -3.62 11.19
C ILE A 105 16.61 -4.87 11.28
N ALA A 106 16.31 -5.79 12.20
CA ALA A 106 17.04 -7.05 12.30
C ALA A 106 16.79 -7.93 11.06
N TRP A 107 15.56 -8.03 10.61
CA TRP A 107 15.22 -8.77 9.38
C TRP A 107 15.90 -8.17 8.15
N LEU A 108 15.91 -6.84 8.06
CA LEU A 108 16.55 -6.15 6.95
C LEU A 108 18.05 -6.46 6.87
N LYS A 109 18.75 -6.54 8.04
CA LYS A 109 20.18 -6.91 8.10
C LYS A 109 20.46 -8.33 7.62
N GLU A 110 19.50 -9.24 7.78
CA GLU A 110 19.63 -10.63 7.29
C GLU A 110 19.48 -10.71 5.77
N ILE A 111 18.70 -9.81 5.18
CA ILE A 111 18.33 -9.83 3.75
C ILE A 111 19.29 -8.97 2.92
N ALA A 112 19.73 -7.83 3.47
CA ALA A 112 20.57 -6.89 2.75
C ALA A 112 21.98 -7.47 2.48
N SER A 113 22.47 -7.27 1.27
CA SER A 113 23.84 -7.62 0.87
C SER A 113 24.49 -6.46 0.11
N LYS A 114 25.79 -6.57 -0.19
CA LYS A 114 26.49 -5.55 -0.99
C LYS A 114 25.93 -5.43 -2.42
N ASP A 115 25.39 -6.52 -2.93
CA ASP A 115 24.89 -6.62 -4.29
C ASP A 115 23.37 -6.39 -4.40
N HIS A 116 22.69 -6.26 -3.25
CA HIS A 116 21.24 -6.06 -3.19
C HIS A 116 20.90 -4.86 -2.30
N ILE A 117 20.67 -3.71 -2.94
CA ILE A 117 20.28 -2.46 -2.25
C ILE A 117 18.77 -2.44 -2.07
N ILE A 118 18.34 -2.43 -0.81
CA ILE A 118 16.93 -2.33 -0.44
C ILE A 118 16.63 -0.88 -0.03
N LYS A 119 15.64 -0.28 -0.68
CA LYS A 119 15.17 1.06 -0.33
C LYS A 119 14.03 0.95 0.69
N VAL A 120 14.20 1.62 1.82
CA VAL A 120 13.19 1.61 2.88
C VAL A 120 12.87 3.03 3.34
N GLY A 121 11.61 3.25 3.73
CA GLY A 121 11.21 4.40 4.52
C GLY A 121 11.30 4.09 6.01
N VAL A 122 11.31 5.12 6.83
CA VAL A 122 11.23 4.99 8.29
C VAL A 122 10.06 5.81 8.77
N ARG A 123 9.15 5.17 9.53
CA ARG A 123 8.06 5.88 10.16
C ARG A 123 8.57 6.67 11.37
N VAL A 124 8.37 7.97 11.34
CA VAL A 124 8.67 8.86 12.46
C VAL A 124 7.37 9.16 13.20
N ASN A 125 7.37 8.88 14.49
CA ASN A 125 6.31 9.28 15.42
C ASN A 125 6.90 10.32 16.36
N PHE A 126 6.23 11.45 16.50
CA PHE A 126 6.59 12.48 17.47
C PHE A 126 5.31 13.02 18.11
N ASP A 127 5.41 13.35 19.39
CA ASP A 127 4.32 13.97 20.12
C ASP A 127 4.10 15.39 19.57
N LEU A 128 2.90 15.65 19.07
CA LEU A 128 2.44 17.00 18.80
C LEU A 128 1.87 17.51 20.13
N GLU A 129 2.62 18.33 20.84
CA GLU A 129 2.04 19.14 21.91
C GLU A 129 0.97 20.05 21.29
N ALA A 130 -0.29 19.78 21.68
CA ALA A 130 -1.43 20.57 21.25
C ALA A 130 -1.51 21.89 22.04
#